data_7feab0c1cdf487aebb93b1cb264d0360
#
_entry.id   7feab0c1cdf487aebb93b1cb264d0360
#
_cell.length_a   1.000
_cell.length_b   1.000
_cell.length_c   1.000
_cell.angle_alpha   90.00
_cell.angle_beta   90.00
_cell.angle_gamma   90.00
#
_symmetry.space_group_name_H-M   'P 1'
#
loop_
_entity.id
_entity.type
_entity.pdbx_description
1 polymer ?
#
loop_
_entity_poly.entity_id
_entity_poly.type
_entity_poly.pdbx_seq_one_letter_code
_entity_poly.pdbx_strand_id
1 'polypeptide(L)'
;MTKTLWLILLGAVLAGGVVLIAVLGSGGSESQAEARQSFCSSVDALGSSVQSLTDLSPTTASKSDYQSAVDAIQSDWDAVKSDASGLKDVTTSELSSAWDSYQSAVEAVPDDASVSDALGGIKSATQTVASSVSSTLSGPDCS
;
A
#
# COMPACT_ATOMS: atom_id res chain seq x y z
N MET A 1 17.63 -12.42 13.76
CA MET A 1 17.58 -11.33 14.75
C MET A 1 17.87 -9.93 14.20
N THR A 2 18.42 -9.82 13.02
CA THR A 2 18.66 -8.51 12.37
C THR A 2 17.42 -7.91 11.70
N LYS A 3 16.39 -8.71 11.44
CA LYS A 3 15.14 -8.22 10.82
C LYS A 3 14.30 -7.34 11.76
N THR A 4 14.36 -7.60 13.07
CA THR A 4 13.54 -6.87 14.04
C THR A 4 14.10 -5.48 14.38
N LEU A 5 15.40 -5.31 14.28
CA LEU A 5 16.05 -4.02 14.54
C LEU A 5 15.88 -3.03 13.38
N TRP A 6 15.71 -3.56 12.17
CA TRP A 6 15.50 -2.73 10.99
C TRP A 6 14.10 -2.10 10.94
N LEU A 7 13.09 -2.83 11.44
CA LEU A 7 11.71 -2.35 11.52
C LEU A 7 11.55 -1.17 12.50
N ILE A 8 12.41 -1.10 13.52
CA ILE A 8 12.30 -0.05 14.53
C ILE A 8 12.91 1.27 14.05
N LEU A 9 13.89 1.21 13.16
CA LEU A 9 14.56 2.43 12.64
C LEU A 9 13.77 3.13 11.51
N LEU A 10 12.94 2.40 10.78
CA LEU A 10 12.10 2.98 9.74
C LEU A 10 10.82 3.62 10.28
N GLY A 11 10.39 3.22 11.47
CA GLY A 11 9.18 3.77 12.10
C GLY A 11 9.31 5.22 12.60
N ALA A 12 10.53 5.72 12.72
CA ALA A 12 10.76 7.02 13.36
C ALA A 12 10.74 8.23 12.40
N VAL A 13 10.81 7.99 11.09
CA VAL A 13 10.93 9.09 10.12
C VAL A 13 9.57 9.56 9.58
N LEU A 14 8.53 8.75 9.74
CA LEU A 14 7.20 9.09 9.22
C LEU A 14 6.32 9.88 10.19
N ALA A 15 6.78 10.08 11.42
CA ALA A 15 5.99 10.77 12.43
C ALA A 15 6.01 12.31 12.32
N GLY A 16 6.83 12.86 11.44
CA GLY A 16 7.05 14.31 11.42
C GLY A 16 6.24 15.12 10.43
N GLY A 17 5.51 14.50 9.51
CA GLY A 17 4.98 15.25 8.36
C GLY A 17 3.48 15.44 8.27
N VAL A 18 2.67 14.76 9.06
CA VAL A 18 1.23 14.68 8.77
C VAL A 18 0.32 15.30 9.85
N VAL A 19 0.89 15.70 10.97
CA VAL A 19 0.07 16.05 12.14
C VAL A 19 -0.59 17.43 12.08
N LEU A 20 -0.17 18.28 11.15
CA LEU A 20 -0.61 19.70 11.21
C LEU A 20 -1.93 20.00 10.50
N ILE A 21 -2.49 19.05 9.76
CA ILE A 21 -3.72 19.30 9.00
C ILE A 21 -4.98 18.86 9.77
N ALA A 22 -4.81 18.01 10.76
CA ALA A 22 -5.96 17.45 11.48
C ALA A 22 -6.63 18.39 12.47
N VAL A 23 -6.00 19.51 12.79
CA VAL A 23 -6.48 20.39 13.87
C VAL A 23 -7.48 21.45 13.40
N LEU A 24 -7.59 21.67 12.10
CA LEU A 24 -8.44 22.74 11.55
C LEU A 24 -9.80 22.28 11.05
N GLY A 25 -10.08 20.99 11.11
CA GLY A 25 -11.34 20.43 10.60
C GLY A 25 -12.36 20.18 11.68
N SER A 26 -12.96 21.20 12.22
CA SER A 26 -14.02 21.06 13.24
C SER A 26 -15.42 21.16 12.67
N GLY A 27 -15.65 20.63 11.46
CA GLY A 27 -16.98 20.64 10.87
C GLY A 27 -17.38 19.27 10.36
N GLY A 28 -18.46 18.66 10.85
CA GLY A 28 -18.83 17.27 10.64
C GLY A 28 -18.92 16.77 9.18
N SER A 29 -19.42 17.54 8.22
CA SER A 29 -19.56 17.09 6.83
C SER A 29 -18.31 17.36 5.97
N GLU A 30 -17.58 18.41 6.27
CA GLU A 30 -16.34 18.75 5.58
C GLU A 30 -15.22 17.74 5.92
N SER A 31 -15.15 17.29 7.16
CA SER A 31 -14.14 16.32 7.58
C SER A 31 -14.32 14.96 6.92
N GLN A 32 -15.54 14.55 6.56
CA GLN A 32 -15.77 13.30 5.83
C GLN A 32 -15.35 13.43 4.36
N ALA A 33 -15.60 14.54 3.73
CA ALA A 33 -15.14 14.79 2.35
C ALA A 33 -13.61 14.80 2.27
N GLU A 34 -12.95 15.44 3.23
CA GLU A 34 -11.49 15.43 3.33
C GLU A 34 -10.94 14.02 3.60
N ALA A 35 -11.60 13.27 4.51
CA ALA A 35 -11.22 11.90 4.82
C ALA A 35 -11.34 10.98 3.59
N ARG A 36 -12.40 11.15 2.78
CA ARG A 36 -12.55 10.43 1.52
C ARG A 36 -11.45 10.80 0.53
N GLN A 37 -11.16 12.08 0.40
CA GLN A 37 -10.10 12.54 -0.48
C GLN A 37 -8.74 11.96 -0.06
N SER A 38 -8.44 11.95 1.22
CA SER A 38 -7.23 11.32 1.75
C SER A 38 -7.19 9.82 1.47
N PHE A 39 -8.29 9.14 1.69
CA PHE A 39 -8.42 7.71 1.39
C PHE A 39 -8.17 7.43 -0.10
N CYS A 40 -8.82 8.15 -0.98
CA CYS A 40 -8.66 7.97 -2.42
C CYS A 40 -7.24 8.28 -2.88
N SER A 41 -6.61 9.30 -2.30
CA SER A 41 -5.20 9.62 -2.55
C SER A 41 -4.27 8.51 -2.08
N SER A 42 -4.54 7.91 -0.92
CA SER A 42 -3.77 6.77 -0.41
C SER A 42 -3.93 5.53 -1.29
N VAL A 43 -5.14 5.26 -1.77
CA VAL A 43 -5.40 4.16 -2.72
C VAL A 43 -4.69 4.39 -4.05
N ASP A 44 -4.68 5.63 -4.54
CA ASP A 44 -3.96 5.99 -5.77
C ASP A 44 -2.44 5.82 -5.59
N ALA A 45 -1.90 6.22 -4.45
CA ALA A 45 -0.49 6.02 -4.12
C ALA A 45 -0.14 4.53 -4.06
N LEU A 46 -1.01 3.72 -3.45
CA LEU A 46 -0.85 2.26 -3.42
C LEU A 46 -0.81 1.70 -4.85
N GLY A 47 -1.71 2.15 -5.72
CA GLY A 47 -1.73 1.77 -7.13
C GLY A 47 -0.43 2.10 -7.85
N SER A 48 0.12 3.28 -7.60
CA SER A 48 1.39 3.73 -8.18
C SER A 48 2.56 2.87 -7.68
N SER A 49 2.59 2.52 -6.41
CA SER A 49 3.63 1.64 -5.84
C SER A 49 3.53 0.22 -6.39
N VAL A 50 2.31 -0.30 -6.54
CA VAL A 50 2.06 -1.61 -7.17
C VAL A 50 2.55 -1.60 -8.62
N GLN A 51 2.28 -0.54 -9.37
CA GLN A 51 2.75 -0.40 -10.74
C GLN A 51 4.29 -0.36 -10.79
N SER A 52 4.92 0.37 -9.91
CA SER A 52 6.38 0.42 -9.81
C SER A 52 6.99 -0.97 -9.60
N LEU A 53 6.34 -1.80 -8.78
CA LEU A 53 6.77 -3.18 -8.58
C LEU A 53 6.61 -4.02 -9.86
N THR A 54 5.51 -3.86 -10.59
CA THR A 54 5.28 -4.59 -11.84
C THR A 54 6.21 -4.14 -12.96
N ASP A 55 6.67 -2.88 -12.92
CA ASP A 55 7.58 -2.30 -13.91
C ASP A 55 9.04 -2.67 -13.66
N LEU A 56 9.36 -3.29 -12.51
CA LEU A 56 10.70 -3.78 -12.26
C LEU A 56 11.12 -4.83 -13.28
N SER A 57 12.28 -4.60 -13.90
CA SER A 57 12.83 -5.56 -14.86
C SER A 57 13.48 -6.72 -14.12
N PRO A 58 13.04 -7.97 -14.38
CA PRO A 58 13.60 -9.12 -13.68
C PRO A 58 15.08 -9.37 -13.99
N THR A 59 15.61 -8.76 -15.04
CA THR A 59 17.00 -8.93 -15.45
C THR A 59 17.93 -7.84 -14.95
N THR A 60 17.41 -6.65 -14.63
CA THR A 60 18.21 -5.48 -14.26
C THR A 60 17.95 -4.98 -12.85
N ALA A 61 16.77 -5.29 -12.28
CA ALA A 61 16.43 -4.89 -10.93
C ALA A 61 17.29 -5.66 -9.91
N SER A 62 17.76 -4.95 -8.91
CA SER A 62 18.47 -5.56 -7.79
C SER A 62 17.48 -6.08 -6.74
N LYS A 63 17.99 -6.92 -5.85
CA LYS A 63 17.22 -7.38 -4.68
C LYS A 63 16.79 -6.20 -3.80
N SER A 64 17.63 -5.18 -3.71
CA SER A 64 17.34 -3.94 -2.98
C SER A 64 16.16 -3.18 -3.63
N ASP A 65 16.10 -3.11 -4.96
CA ASP A 65 14.99 -2.48 -5.68
C ASP A 65 13.67 -3.18 -5.42
N TYR A 66 13.70 -4.51 -5.46
CA TYR A 66 12.53 -5.34 -5.13
C TYR A 66 12.05 -5.10 -3.69
N GLN A 67 12.96 -5.12 -2.73
CA GLN A 67 12.62 -4.89 -1.32
C GLN A 67 12.06 -3.50 -1.09
N SER A 68 12.66 -2.49 -1.72
CA SER A 68 12.17 -1.11 -1.63
C SER A 68 10.77 -0.95 -2.19
N ALA A 69 10.46 -1.62 -3.30
CA ALA A 69 9.13 -1.60 -3.90
C ALA A 69 8.09 -2.28 -3.00
N VAL A 70 8.44 -3.42 -2.41
CA VAL A 70 7.57 -4.14 -1.46
C VAL A 70 7.32 -3.28 -0.20
N ASP A 71 8.35 -2.66 0.33
CA ASP A 71 8.24 -1.79 1.51
C ASP A 71 7.36 -0.55 1.21
N ALA A 72 7.48 0.03 0.03
CA ALA A 72 6.64 1.16 -0.39
C ALA A 72 5.15 0.75 -0.45
N ILE A 73 4.86 -0.41 -1.02
CA ILE A 73 3.50 -0.95 -1.06
C ILE A 73 2.95 -1.18 0.35
N GLN A 74 3.77 -1.71 1.25
CA GLN A 74 3.39 -1.91 2.65
C GLN A 74 3.03 -0.60 3.34
N SER A 75 3.85 0.43 3.16
CA SER A 75 3.60 1.76 3.72
C SER A 75 2.31 2.38 3.18
N ASP A 76 2.08 2.27 1.88
CA ASP A 76 0.88 2.81 1.25
C ASP A 76 -0.37 2.07 1.71
N TRP A 77 -0.29 0.75 1.90
CA TRP A 77 -1.38 -0.03 2.46
C TRP A 77 -1.72 0.40 3.88
N ASP A 78 -0.72 0.64 4.72
CA ASP A 78 -0.93 1.13 6.09
C ASP A 78 -1.63 2.49 6.09
N ALA A 79 -1.29 3.37 5.14
CA ALA A 79 -1.98 4.64 4.96
C ALA A 79 -3.44 4.44 4.54
N VAL A 80 -3.71 3.54 3.61
CA VAL A 80 -5.07 3.19 3.18
C VAL A 80 -5.91 2.69 4.36
N LYS A 81 -5.37 1.80 5.18
CA LYS A 81 -6.08 1.30 6.36
C LYS A 81 -6.37 2.41 7.37
N SER A 82 -5.40 3.27 7.59
CA SER A 82 -5.53 4.40 8.50
C SER A 82 -6.63 5.37 8.04
N ASP A 83 -6.62 5.73 6.77
CA ASP A 83 -7.60 6.63 6.20
C ASP A 83 -9.00 6.00 6.15
N ALA A 84 -9.08 4.71 5.82
CA ALA A 84 -10.34 3.96 5.80
C ALA A 84 -10.98 3.87 7.18
N SER A 85 -10.19 3.79 8.24
CA SER A 85 -10.70 3.69 9.61
C SER A 85 -11.50 4.92 10.04
N GLY A 86 -11.25 6.07 9.43
CA GLY A 86 -12.00 7.29 9.66
C GLY A 86 -13.30 7.39 8.89
N LEU A 87 -13.57 6.46 7.98
CA LEU A 87 -14.74 6.45 7.11
C LEU A 87 -15.70 5.34 7.49
N LYS A 88 -16.98 5.66 7.61
CA LYS A 88 -18.01 4.70 8.06
C LYS A 88 -18.58 3.86 6.92
N ASP A 89 -18.58 4.39 5.69
CA ASP A 89 -19.33 3.82 4.57
C ASP A 89 -18.41 3.25 3.47
N VAL A 90 -17.10 3.22 3.70
CA VAL A 90 -16.15 2.71 2.72
C VAL A 90 -16.00 1.20 2.86
N THR A 91 -16.18 0.50 1.76
CA THR A 91 -15.98 -0.95 1.70
C THR A 91 -14.56 -1.24 1.22
N THR A 92 -13.75 -1.79 2.11
CA THR A 92 -12.37 -2.18 1.80
C THR A 92 -12.17 -3.69 1.75
N SER A 93 -13.25 -4.47 1.77
CA SER A 93 -13.17 -5.93 1.84
C SER A 93 -12.45 -6.57 0.64
N GLU A 94 -12.73 -6.10 -0.57
CA GLU A 94 -12.04 -6.60 -1.77
C GLU A 94 -10.54 -6.24 -1.75
N LEU A 95 -10.24 -5.02 -1.37
CA LEU A 95 -8.88 -4.53 -1.27
C LEU A 95 -8.11 -5.27 -0.16
N SER A 96 -8.75 -5.52 0.98
CA SER A 96 -8.17 -6.30 2.09
C SER A 96 -7.90 -7.75 1.68
N SER A 97 -8.82 -8.39 0.97
CA SER A 97 -8.63 -9.75 0.46
C SER A 97 -7.49 -9.83 -0.55
N ALA A 98 -7.41 -8.87 -1.44
CA ALA A 98 -6.31 -8.77 -2.40
C ALA A 98 -4.98 -8.54 -1.69
N TRP A 99 -4.98 -7.72 -0.65
CA TRP A 99 -3.80 -7.47 0.19
C TRP A 99 -3.33 -8.73 0.91
N ASP A 100 -4.24 -9.49 1.51
CA ASP A 100 -3.91 -10.74 2.20
C ASP A 100 -3.27 -11.74 1.23
N SER A 101 -3.79 -11.84 0.02
CA SER A 101 -3.22 -12.69 -1.03
C SER A 101 -1.82 -12.22 -1.44
N TYR A 102 -1.63 -10.92 -1.58
CA TYR A 102 -0.33 -10.30 -1.89
C TYR A 102 0.68 -10.58 -0.77
N GLN A 103 0.30 -10.34 0.47
CA GLN A 103 1.18 -10.56 1.63
C GLN A 103 1.61 -12.03 1.71
N SER A 104 0.67 -12.96 1.55
CA SER A 104 0.96 -14.39 1.54
C SER A 104 1.94 -14.75 0.41
N ALA A 105 1.78 -14.16 -0.76
CA ALA A 105 2.67 -14.40 -1.89
C ALA A 105 4.08 -13.86 -1.62
N VAL A 106 4.18 -12.67 -1.03
CA VAL A 106 5.49 -12.08 -0.65
C VAL A 106 6.18 -12.94 0.41
N GLU A 107 5.45 -13.39 1.42
CA GLU A 107 5.99 -14.25 2.49
C GLU A 107 6.44 -15.62 1.97
N ALA A 108 5.80 -16.12 0.91
CA ALA A 108 6.15 -17.38 0.29
C ALA A 108 7.44 -17.31 -0.55
N VAL A 109 7.93 -16.12 -0.88
CA VAL A 109 9.17 -15.92 -1.63
C VAL A 109 10.36 -16.25 -0.70
N PRO A 110 11.23 -17.22 -1.07
CA PRO A 110 12.42 -17.52 -0.28
C PRO A 110 13.39 -16.33 -0.24
N ASP A 111 14.12 -16.19 0.87
CA ASP A 111 15.10 -15.12 1.04
C ASP A 111 16.26 -15.21 0.03
N ASP A 112 16.54 -16.40 -0.48
CA ASP A 112 17.60 -16.68 -1.47
C ASP A 112 17.07 -16.67 -2.92
N ALA A 113 15.79 -16.42 -3.14
CA ALA A 113 15.22 -16.34 -4.48
C ALA A 113 15.84 -15.21 -5.29
N SER A 114 15.99 -15.44 -6.59
CA SER A 114 16.37 -14.36 -7.51
C SER A 114 15.23 -13.35 -7.64
N VAL A 115 15.53 -12.14 -8.10
CA VAL A 115 14.51 -11.10 -8.34
C VAL A 115 13.48 -11.61 -9.36
N SER A 116 13.93 -12.32 -10.37
CA SER A 116 13.05 -12.91 -11.37
C SER A 116 12.06 -13.90 -10.77
N ASP A 117 12.54 -14.79 -9.89
CA ASP A 117 11.68 -15.76 -9.21
C ASP A 117 10.72 -15.08 -8.23
N ALA A 118 11.20 -14.09 -7.50
CA ALA A 118 10.39 -13.32 -6.57
C ALA A 118 9.26 -12.59 -7.29
N LEU A 119 9.56 -11.88 -8.37
CA LEU A 119 8.56 -11.18 -9.18
C LEU A 119 7.56 -12.15 -9.80
N GLY A 120 8.04 -13.29 -10.31
CA GLY A 120 7.19 -14.35 -10.86
C GLY A 120 6.21 -14.90 -9.82
N GLY A 121 6.69 -15.11 -8.59
CA GLY A 121 5.88 -15.66 -7.50
C GLY A 121 4.77 -14.73 -7.01
N ILE A 122 4.98 -13.43 -7.10
CA ILE A 122 3.99 -12.44 -6.61
C ILE A 122 3.17 -11.80 -7.72
N LYS A 123 3.46 -12.09 -8.97
CA LYS A 123 2.86 -11.42 -10.14
C LYS A 123 1.33 -11.45 -10.10
N SER A 124 0.75 -12.62 -9.89
CA SER A 124 -0.70 -12.80 -9.87
C SER A 124 -1.35 -12.02 -8.74
N ALA A 125 -0.78 -12.10 -7.54
CA ALA A 125 -1.28 -11.37 -6.36
C ALA A 125 -1.15 -9.86 -6.54
N THR A 126 -0.06 -9.40 -7.13
CA THR A 126 0.16 -7.97 -7.43
C THR A 126 -0.88 -7.45 -8.42
N GLN A 127 -1.20 -8.23 -9.46
CA GLN A 127 -2.26 -7.88 -10.41
C GLN A 127 -3.63 -7.82 -9.74
N THR A 128 -3.90 -8.71 -8.80
CA THR A 128 -5.15 -8.70 -8.03
C THR A 128 -5.26 -7.41 -7.20
N VAL A 129 -4.19 -6.99 -6.54
CA VAL A 129 -4.16 -5.70 -5.82
C VAL A 129 -4.40 -4.54 -6.77
N ALA A 130 -3.74 -4.52 -7.93
CA ALA A 130 -3.91 -3.47 -8.94
C ALA A 130 -5.35 -3.39 -9.42
N SER A 131 -6.00 -4.52 -9.66
CA SER A 131 -7.42 -4.58 -10.06
C SER A 131 -8.34 -4.06 -8.96
N SER A 132 -8.07 -4.43 -7.72
CA SER A 132 -8.86 -3.96 -6.56
C SER A 132 -8.69 -2.47 -6.33
N VAL A 133 -7.48 -1.94 -6.52
CA VAL A 133 -7.21 -0.49 -6.48
C VAL A 133 -8.04 0.23 -7.56
N SER A 134 -8.00 -0.25 -8.79
CA SER A 134 -8.76 0.33 -9.89
C SER A 134 -10.27 0.32 -9.62
N SER A 135 -10.79 -0.79 -9.09
CA SER A 135 -12.19 -0.92 -8.72
C SER A 135 -12.58 0.08 -7.62
N THR A 136 -11.72 0.25 -6.63
CA THR A 136 -11.94 1.20 -5.53
C THR A 136 -11.94 2.64 -6.03
N LEU A 137 -10.99 3.00 -6.89
CA LEU A 137 -10.90 4.35 -7.47
C LEU A 137 -12.05 4.67 -8.41
N SER A 138 -12.58 3.67 -9.10
CA SER A 138 -13.74 3.82 -9.98
C SER A 138 -15.07 3.75 -9.23
N GLY A 139 -15.06 3.33 -7.98
CA GLY A 139 -16.23 3.18 -7.15
C GLY A 139 -16.82 4.50 -6.69
N PRO A 140 -18.00 4.47 -6.03
CA PRO A 140 -18.70 5.68 -5.59
C PRO A 140 -17.94 6.49 -4.53
N ASP A 141 -17.01 5.87 -3.84
CA ASP A 141 -16.25 6.54 -2.77
C ASP A 141 -15.19 7.49 -3.32
N CYS A 142 -14.69 7.22 -4.53
CA CYS A 142 -13.61 7.99 -5.15
C CYS A 142 -13.98 8.67 -6.47
N SER A 143 -15.21 8.52 -6.90
CA SER A 143 -15.67 9.13 -8.15
C SER A 143 -16.32 10.51 -7.95
#